data_2238dfa34b33d684828eabc51c87380c
#
_entry.id   2238dfa34b33d684828eabc51c87380c
#
_cell.length_a   1.000
_cell.length_b   1.000
_cell.length_c   1.000
_cell.angle_alpha   90.00
_cell.angle_beta   90.00
_cell.angle_gamma   90.00
#
_symmetry.space_group_name_H-M   'P 1'
#
loop_
_entity.id
_entity.type
_entity.pdbx_description
1 polymer ?
#
loop_
_entity_poly.entity_id
_entity_poly.type
_entity_poly.pdbx_seq_one_letter_code
_entity_poly.pdbx_strand_id
1 'polypeptide(L)'
;EMCIRDRAEFILSAQKIISRTIDPVKEAVLTFGMIQAGSTDSVIPDTAFCKGTVRTFDTKLQSHVQNKMDKLLQGLSLSNDITYELEYIKGYLPVHNHQQSYDVVKQAANDLHLRFNESDLMMIGEDFSHYLKVRPGAFFLTGCGNKDKGITAPHHLSLIHI
;
A
#
# COMPACT_ATOMS: atom_id res chain seq x y z
N GLU A 1 5.84 -18.99 24.88
CA GLU A 1 7.33 -18.90 24.87
C GLU A 1 7.97 -18.81 23.47
N MET A 2 7.27 -18.28 22.43
CA MET A 2 7.86 -18.34 21.08
C MET A 2 7.60 -17.09 20.21
N CYS A 3 7.35 -15.94 20.79
CA CYS A 3 6.90 -14.75 20.05
C CYS A 3 7.79 -14.28 18.89
N ILE A 4 9.11 -14.40 18.97
CA ILE A 4 10.02 -14.02 17.85
C ILE A 4 9.87 -15.00 16.69
N ARG A 5 9.89 -16.30 16.97
CA ARG A 5 9.78 -17.36 15.95
C ARG A 5 8.42 -17.30 15.26
N ASP A 6 7.34 -17.20 16.04
CA ASP A 6 5.98 -17.16 15.51
C ASP A 6 5.76 -15.94 14.62
N ARG A 7 6.36 -14.79 15.00
CA ARG A 7 6.31 -13.59 14.16
C ARG A 7 7.08 -13.74 12.86
N ALA A 8 8.25 -14.37 12.92
CA ALA A 8 9.04 -14.67 11.72
C ALA A 8 8.27 -15.65 10.81
N GLU A 9 7.64 -16.68 11.37
CA GLU A 9 6.80 -17.63 10.65
C GLU A 9 5.59 -16.95 10.03
N PHE A 10 4.91 -16.06 10.77
CA PHE A 10 3.82 -15.25 10.26
C PHE A 10 4.25 -14.42 9.05
N ILE A 11 5.35 -13.66 9.16
CA ILE A 11 5.85 -12.80 8.08
C ILE A 11 6.17 -13.63 6.83
N LEU A 12 6.89 -14.74 6.98
CA LEU A 12 7.23 -15.62 5.86
C LEU A 12 6.00 -16.25 5.22
N SER A 13 5.06 -16.72 6.03
CA SER A 13 3.83 -17.34 5.55
C SER A 13 2.88 -16.33 4.92
N ALA A 14 2.84 -15.10 5.43
CA ALA A 14 2.02 -14.04 4.86
C ALA A 14 2.44 -13.64 3.44
N GLN A 15 3.72 -13.79 3.07
CA GLN A 15 4.18 -13.57 1.68
C GLN A 15 3.49 -14.53 0.69
N LYS A 16 3.12 -15.73 1.14
CA LYS A 16 2.38 -16.70 0.31
C LYS A 16 0.96 -16.24 -0.01
N ILE A 17 0.39 -15.34 0.77
CA ILE A 17 -0.93 -14.78 0.48
C ILE A 17 -0.91 -14.10 -0.89
N ILE A 18 0.10 -13.24 -1.14
CA ILE A 18 0.22 -12.56 -2.42
C ILE A 18 0.60 -13.55 -3.53
N SER A 19 1.63 -14.35 -3.33
CA SER A 19 2.20 -15.18 -4.39
C SER A 19 1.37 -16.42 -4.74
N ARG A 20 0.44 -16.87 -3.88
CA ARG A 20 -0.27 -18.15 -4.04
C ARG A 20 -1.79 -18.09 -3.91
N THR A 21 -2.35 -16.97 -3.46
CA THR A 21 -3.81 -16.87 -3.26
C THR A 21 -4.45 -15.74 -4.05
N ILE A 22 -3.64 -14.94 -4.73
CA ILE A 22 -4.09 -13.86 -5.61
C ILE A 22 -3.77 -14.24 -7.05
N ASP A 23 -4.69 -13.92 -7.96
CA ASP A 23 -4.49 -14.07 -9.39
C ASP A 23 -3.24 -13.29 -9.82
N PRO A 24 -2.27 -13.90 -10.52
CA PRO A 24 -1.00 -13.27 -10.87
C PRO A 24 -1.14 -12.04 -11.78
N VAL A 25 -2.28 -11.84 -12.45
CA VAL A 25 -2.56 -10.64 -13.25
C VAL A 25 -3.13 -9.49 -12.39
N LYS A 26 -3.35 -9.72 -11.11
CA LYS A 26 -3.83 -8.71 -10.17
C LYS A 26 -2.70 -8.20 -9.30
N GLU A 27 -2.57 -6.90 -9.26
CA GLU A 27 -1.48 -6.24 -8.56
C GLU A 27 -1.79 -6.08 -7.08
N ALA A 28 -0.96 -6.69 -6.25
CA ALA A 28 -1.01 -6.54 -4.80
C ALA A 28 0.38 -6.65 -4.20
N VAL A 29 0.64 -5.84 -3.20
CA VAL A 29 1.89 -5.86 -2.43
C VAL A 29 1.57 -5.94 -0.95
N LEU A 30 2.24 -6.85 -0.24
CA LEU A 30 2.23 -6.94 1.22
C LEU A 30 3.68 -6.80 1.71
N THR A 31 3.92 -5.76 2.49
CA THR A 31 5.24 -5.45 3.04
C THR A 31 5.17 -5.33 4.55
N PHE A 32 6.06 -6.00 5.26
CA PHE A 32 6.32 -5.76 6.68
C PHE A 32 7.57 -4.91 6.79
N GLY A 33 7.38 -3.64 7.18
CA GLY A 33 8.47 -2.65 7.30
C GLY A 33 9.04 -2.54 8.70
N MET A 34 8.40 -3.17 9.69
CA MET A 34 8.83 -3.11 11.09
C MET A 34 8.55 -4.43 11.79
N ILE A 35 9.52 -4.87 12.58
CA ILE A 35 9.38 -5.94 13.56
C ILE A 35 10.12 -5.54 14.83
N GLN A 36 9.50 -5.75 15.99
CA GLN A 36 10.08 -5.46 17.29
C GLN A 36 9.79 -6.61 18.25
N ALA A 37 10.83 -7.14 18.87
CA ALA A 37 10.71 -8.19 19.87
C ALA A 37 12.02 -8.31 20.67
N GLY A 38 11.88 -8.59 21.95
CA GLY A 38 13.02 -8.84 22.84
C GLY A 38 13.86 -7.59 23.20
N SER A 39 14.66 -7.74 24.23
CA SER A 39 15.59 -6.71 24.73
C SER A 39 16.98 -7.28 25.04
N THR A 40 17.12 -8.60 25.05
CA THR A 40 18.38 -9.30 25.36
C THR A 40 18.43 -10.65 24.61
N ASP A 41 19.60 -11.16 24.44
CA ASP A 41 19.89 -12.40 23.69
C ASP A 41 19.49 -13.69 24.42
N SER A 42 19.38 -13.64 25.71
CA SER A 42 19.16 -14.81 26.59
C SER A 42 17.73 -14.98 27.11
N VAL A 43 16.81 -14.05 26.76
CA VAL A 43 15.41 -14.07 27.23
C VAL A 43 14.45 -14.01 26.06
N ILE A 44 13.55 -15.00 25.99
CA ILE A 44 12.46 -15.01 25.00
C ILE A 44 11.41 -14.00 25.45
N PRO A 45 11.04 -13.03 24.61
CA PRO A 45 10.05 -12.01 24.98
C PRO A 45 8.63 -12.58 25.02
N ASP A 46 7.80 -12.07 25.90
CA ASP A 46 6.39 -12.44 26.01
C ASP A 46 5.56 -11.89 24.85
N THR A 47 6.03 -10.81 24.23
CA THR A 47 5.33 -10.15 23.13
C THR A 47 6.25 -9.81 21.99
N ALA A 48 5.70 -9.83 20.78
CA ALA A 48 6.36 -9.32 19.58
C ALA A 48 5.36 -8.50 18.75
N PHE A 49 5.83 -7.47 18.11
CA PHE A 49 5.05 -6.56 17.28
C PHE A 49 5.60 -6.52 15.86
N CYS A 50 4.72 -6.51 14.86
CA CYS A 50 5.11 -6.18 13.49
C CYS A 50 4.10 -5.23 12.85
N LYS A 51 4.59 -4.39 11.97
CA LYS A 51 3.77 -3.44 11.22
C LYS A 51 4.10 -3.53 9.75
N GLY A 52 3.07 -3.47 8.93
CA GLY A 52 3.20 -3.59 7.49
C GLY A 52 2.19 -2.75 6.72
N THR A 53 2.25 -2.85 5.41
CA THR A 53 1.31 -2.19 4.50
C THR A 53 0.82 -3.17 3.45
N VAL A 54 -0.46 -3.05 3.09
CA VAL A 54 -1.07 -3.71 1.93
C VAL A 54 -1.39 -2.66 0.89
N ARG A 55 -0.94 -2.87 -0.34
CA ARG A 55 -1.23 -1.99 -1.47
C ARG A 55 -1.84 -2.80 -2.60
N THR A 56 -2.90 -2.30 -3.19
CA THR A 56 -3.60 -2.90 -4.33
C THR A 56 -4.52 -1.88 -4.97
N PHE A 57 -4.81 -2.05 -6.25
CA PHE A 57 -5.81 -1.23 -6.96
C PHE A 57 -7.25 -1.77 -6.80
N ASP A 58 -7.44 -2.93 -6.17
CA ASP A 58 -8.75 -3.55 -5.97
C ASP A 58 -9.10 -3.65 -4.48
N THR A 59 -10.17 -2.97 -4.08
CA THR A 59 -10.67 -2.99 -2.70
C THR A 59 -11.14 -4.38 -2.24
N LYS A 60 -11.56 -5.25 -3.18
CA LYS A 60 -11.93 -6.65 -2.87
C LYS A 60 -10.68 -7.45 -2.52
N LEU A 61 -9.57 -7.21 -3.22
CA LEU A 61 -8.29 -7.83 -2.88
C LEU A 61 -7.78 -7.38 -1.51
N GLN A 62 -7.97 -6.12 -1.16
CA GLN A 62 -7.62 -5.62 0.17
C GLN A 62 -8.31 -6.42 1.27
N SER A 63 -9.63 -6.63 1.12
CA SER A 63 -10.41 -7.46 2.07
C SER A 63 -9.99 -8.93 2.04
N HIS A 64 -9.64 -9.46 0.87
CA HIS A 64 -9.13 -10.83 0.75
C HIS A 64 -7.82 -11.02 1.52
N VAL A 65 -6.86 -10.11 1.35
CA VAL A 65 -5.57 -10.15 2.06
C VAL A 65 -5.78 -10.06 3.57
N GLN A 66 -6.62 -9.13 4.03
CA GLN A 66 -6.98 -9.01 5.45
C GLN A 66 -7.52 -10.34 6.01
N ASN A 67 -8.51 -10.94 5.35
CA ASN A 67 -9.11 -12.21 5.78
C ASN A 67 -8.10 -13.36 5.78
N LYS A 68 -7.17 -13.37 4.83
CA LYS A 68 -6.12 -14.40 4.76
C LYS A 68 -5.09 -14.23 5.87
N MET A 69 -4.70 -13.00 6.20
CA MET A 69 -3.82 -12.72 7.34
C MET A 69 -4.45 -13.17 8.66
N ASP A 70 -5.73 -12.86 8.88
CA ASP A 70 -6.43 -13.27 10.09
C ASP A 70 -6.49 -14.79 10.21
N LYS A 71 -6.86 -15.52 9.14
CA LYS A 71 -6.86 -16.99 9.12
C LYS A 71 -5.49 -17.60 9.37
N LEU A 72 -4.44 -16.96 8.86
CA LEU A 72 -3.06 -17.40 9.10
C LEU A 72 -2.71 -17.25 10.59
N LEU A 73 -3.06 -16.09 11.20
CA LEU A 73 -2.85 -15.86 12.62
C LEU A 73 -3.67 -16.81 13.49
N GLN A 74 -4.92 -17.10 13.12
CA GLN A 74 -5.72 -18.12 13.80
C GLN A 74 -5.04 -19.50 13.77
N GLY A 75 -4.51 -19.92 12.62
CA GLY A 75 -3.76 -21.16 12.48
C GLY A 75 -2.52 -21.21 13.36
N LEU A 76 -1.73 -20.14 13.38
CA LEU A 76 -0.54 -20.03 14.23
C LEU A 76 -0.91 -19.99 15.72
N SER A 77 -2.00 -19.32 16.08
CA SER A 77 -2.51 -19.28 17.46
C SER A 77 -2.86 -20.69 17.96
N LEU A 78 -3.55 -21.48 17.15
CA LEU A 78 -3.94 -22.85 17.49
C LEU A 78 -2.75 -23.82 17.54
N SER A 79 -1.75 -23.64 16.66
CA SER A 79 -0.62 -24.57 16.60
C SER A 79 0.46 -24.30 17.64
N ASN A 80 0.58 -23.05 18.10
CA ASN A 80 1.68 -22.60 18.95
C ASN A 80 1.22 -22.10 20.33
N ASP A 81 -0.08 -22.24 20.65
CA ASP A 81 -0.70 -21.79 21.92
C ASP A 81 -0.42 -20.31 22.23
N ILE A 82 -0.47 -19.44 21.19
CA ILE A 82 -0.26 -18.00 21.31
C ILE A 82 -1.57 -17.24 21.15
N THR A 83 -1.62 -16.04 21.70
CA THR A 83 -2.67 -15.07 21.42
C THR A 83 -2.16 -14.01 20.43
N TYR A 84 -3.07 -13.45 19.64
CA TYR A 84 -2.73 -12.38 18.72
C TYR A 84 -3.79 -11.29 18.70
N GLU A 85 -3.37 -10.11 18.28
CA GLU A 85 -4.24 -9.01 17.92
C GLU A 85 -3.87 -8.55 16.50
N LEU A 86 -4.87 -8.38 15.64
CA LEU A 86 -4.71 -7.88 14.27
C LEU A 86 -5.50 -6.59 14.10
N GLU A 87 -4.80 -5.47 14.11
CA GLU A 87 -5.37 -4.19 13.70
C GLU A 87 -5.15 -3.98 12.20
N TYR A 88 -6.24 -3.77 11.45
CA TYR A 88 -6.18 -3.49 10.02
C TYR A 88 -6.86 -2.16 9.70
N ILE A 89 -6.03 -1.14 9.49
CA ILE A 89 -6.48 0.20 9.17
C ILE A 89 -6.64 0.30 7.64
N LYS A 90 -7.86 0.49 7.16
CA LYS A 90 -8.12 0.76 5.75
C LYS A 90 -7.62 2.17 5.42
N GLY A 91 -6.59 2.23 4.59
CA GLY A 91 -6.03 3.49 4.09
C GLY A 91 -6.84 4.08 2.92
N TYR A 92 -6.15 4.86 2.10
CA TYR A 92 -6.73 5.51 0.93
C TYR A 92 -7.22 4.50 -0.10
N LEU A 93 -8.24 4.91 -0.85
CA LEU A 93 -8.74 4.17 -2.01
C LEU A 93 -7.75 4.31 -3.17
N PRO A 94 -7.79 3.40 -4.17
CA PRO A 94 -7.08 3.62 -5.42
C PRO A 94 -7.58 4.89 -6.12
N VAL A 95 -6.66 5.64 -6.71
CA VAL A 95 -6.99 6.79 -7.55
C VAL A 95 -7.39 6.28 -8.93
N HIS A 96 -8.61 6.60 -9.36
CA HIS A 96 -9.12 6.33 -10.69
C HIS A 96 -9.64 7.63 -11.31
N ASN A 97 -8.93 8.14 -12.29
CA ASN A 97 -9.35 9.34 -13.00
C ASN A 97 -10.62 9.08 -13.83
N HIS A 98 -11.54 10.04 -13.80
CA HIS A 98 -12.69 10.01 -14.69
C HIS A 98 -12.27 10.48 -16.09
N GLN A 99 -12.67 9.74 -17.13
CA GLN A 99 -12.24 9.98 -18.50
C GLN A 99 -12.45 11.44 -18.95
N GLN A 100 -13.63 11.99 -18.72
CA GLN A 100 -13.93 13.38 -19.11
C GLN A 100 -12.99 14.39 -18.46
N SER A 101 -12.68 14.22 -17.17
CA SER A 101 -11.77 15.11 -16.44
C SER A 101 -10.32 14.92 -16.90
N TYR A 102 -9.93 13.69 -17.21
CA TYR A 102 -8.62 13.38 -17.81
C TYR A 102 -8.46 14.08 -19.16
N ASP A 103 -9.48 14.02 -20.02
CA ASP A 103 -9.46 14.67 -21.35
C ASP A 103 -9.31 16.20 -21.23
N VAL A 104 -9.97 16.80 -20.25
CA VAL A 104 -9.80 18.25 -19.97
C VAL A 104 -8.37 18.59 -19.56
N VAL A 105 -7.76 17.79 -18.67
CA VAL A 105 -6.36 18.00 -18.25
C VAL A 105 -5.41 17.84 -19.43
N LYS A 106 -5.62 16.82 -20.25
CA LYS A 106 -4.82 16.56 -21.45
C LYS A 106 -4.93 17.71 -22.46
N GLN A 107 -6.14 18.21 -22.69
CA GLN A 107 -6.36 19.35 -23.59
C GLN A 107 -5.68 20.61 -23.06
N ALA A 108 -5.83 20.93 -21.78
CA ALA A 108 -5.18 22.09 -21.16
C ALA A 108 -3.64 22.02 -21.26
N ALA A 109 -3.06 20.84 -21.07
CA ALA A 109 -1.62 20.65 -21.25
C ALA A 109 -1.18 20.91 -22.70
N ASN A 110 -1.96 20.45 -23.68
CA ASN A 110 -1.68 20.71 -25.10
C ASN A 110 -1.79 22.20 -25.45
N ASP A 111 -2.83 22.89 -24.97
CA ASP A 111 -3.07 24.30 -25.21
C ASP A 111 -1.92 25.19 -24.65
N LEU A 112 -1.35 24.74 -23.52
CA LEU A 112 -0.20 25.38 -22.89
C LEU A 112 1.14 24.91 -23.45
N HIS A 113 1.14 24.07 -24.49
CA HIS A 113 2.35 23.47 -25.07
C HIS A 113 3.23 22.73 -24.05
N LEU A 114 2.62 22.16 -23.00
CA LEU A 114 3.33 21.36 -22.00
C LEU A 114 3.51 19.93 -22.50
N ARG A 115 4.63 19.32 -22.11
CA ARG A 115 4.85 17.91 -22.36
C ARG A 115 3.91 17.11 -21.48
N PHE A 116 2.97 16.40 -22.09
CA PHE A 116 2.05 15.47 -21.43
C PHE A 116 2.50 14.03 -21.65
N ASN A 117 2.58 13.26 -20.57
CA ASN A 117 2.83 11.82 -20.63
C ASN A 117 1.79 11.10 -19.77
N GLU A 118 1.33 9.96 -20.21
CA GLU A 118 0.58 9.04 -19.38
C GLU A 118 1.54 8.41 -18.37
N SER A 119 1.14 8.35 -17.11
CA SER A 119 1.97 7.70 -16.09
C SER A 119 1.70 6.20 -16.06
N ASP A 120 2.74 5.43 -15.76
CA ASP A 120 2.56 4.04 -15.36
C ASP A 120 1.72 3.95 -14.08
N LEU A 121 1.18 2.75 -13.82
CA LEU A 121 0.45 2.48 -12.59
C LEU A 121 1.38 2.65 -11.37
N MET A 122 0.93 3.43 -10.39
CA MET A 122 1.69 3.70 -9.17
C MET A 122 0.91 3.28 -7.93
N MET A 123 1.49 2.42 -7.11
CA MET A 123 0.89 2.00 -5.83
C MET A 123 1.20 3.01 -4.72
N ILE A 124 0.73 4.24 -4.88
CA ILE A 124 0.85 5.30 -3.88
C ILE A 124 -0.47 5.47 -3.12
N GLY A 125 -0.39 5.98 -1.90
CA GLY A 125 -1.56 6.39 -1.13
C GLY A 125 -1.81 7.87 -1.41
N GLU A 126 -3.06 8.20 -1.82
CA GLU A 126 -3.45 9.55 -2.17
C GLU A 126 -4.87 9.84 -1.68
N ASP A 127 -5.02 10.86 -0.84
CA ASP A 127 -6.30 11.23 -0.24
C ASP A 127 -7.31 11.78 -1.26
N PHE A 128 -6.84 12.31 -2.38
CA PHE A 128 -7.67 12.73 -3.49
C PHE A 128 -8.59 11.61 -4.02
N SER A 129 -8.24 10.35 -3.80
CA SER A 129 -9.07 9.19 -4.10
C SER A 129 -10.48 9.27 -3.46
N HIS A 130 -10.61 9.89 -2.30
CA HIS A 130 -11.89 10.08 -1.63
C HIS A 130 -12.78 11.10 -2.36
N TYR A 131 -12.18 12.16 -2.93
CA TYR A 131 -12.91 13.14 -3.75
C TYR A 131 -13.41 12.49 -5.04
N LEU A 132 -12.56 11.69 -5.70
CA LEU A 132 -12.92 11.00 -6.94
C LEU A 132 -14.07 10.00 -6.77
N LYS A 133 -14.30 9.50 -5.56
CA LYS A 133 -15.44 8.65 -5.25
C LYS A 133 -16.77 9.39 -5.29
N VAL A 134 -16.78 10.68 -4.99
CA VAL A 134 -18.00 11.47 -4.84
C VAL A 134 -18.19 12.54 -5.92
N ARG A 135 -17.14 12.87 -6.65
CA ARG A 135 -17.17 13.85 -7.74
C ARG A 135 -16.28 13.42 -8.90
N PRO A 136 -16.70 13.67 -10.15
CA PRO A 136 -15.80 13.51 -11.29
C PRO A 136 -14.58 14.42 -11.15
N GLY A 137 -13.40 13.88 -11.46
CA GLY A 137 -12.15 14.61 -11.38
C GLY A 137 -10.99 13.81 -11.98
N ALA A 138 -9.84 14.42 -12.06
CA ALA A 138 -8.59 13.79 -12.45
C ALA A 138 -7.44 14.26 -11.56
N PHE A 139 -6.65 13.32 -11.12
CA PHE A 139 -5.39 13.54 -10.42
C PHE A 139 -4.25 13.47 -11.45
N PHE A 140 -3.33 14.41 -11.40
CA PHE A 140 -2.16 14.41 -12.25
C PHE A 140 -0.93 14.88 -11.48
N LEU A 141 0.23 14.51 -11.97
CA LEU A 141 1.51 14.88 -11.38
C LEU A 141 2.17 15.94 -12.25
N THR A 142 2.72 16.97 -11.60
CA THR A 142 3.57 17.95 -12.26
C THR A 142 5.02 17.76 -11.85
N GLY A 143 5.94 17.75 -12.82
CA GLY A 143 7.36 17.69 -12.53
C GLY A 143 7.82 18.96 -11.83
N CYS A 144 8.40 18.82 -10.64
CA CYS A 144 9.04 19.92 -9.90
C CYS A 144 10.56 19.75 -9.83
N GLY A 145 11.12 18.93 -10.74
CA GLY A 145 12.54 18.64 -10.78
C GLY A 145 13.37 19.90 -11.00
N ASN A 146 14.48 20.00 -10.29
CA ASN A 146 15.50 21.01 -10.51
C ASN A 146 16.78 20.31 -10.98
N LYS A 147 17.09 20.46 -12.28
CA LYS A 147 18.25 19.81 -12.89
C LYS A 147 19.57 20.28 -12.27
N ASP A 148 19.64 21.54 -11.84
CA ASP A 148 20.84 22.12 -11.25
C ASP A 148 21.16 21.57 -9.87
N LYS A 149 20.11 21.02 -9.18
CA LYS A 149 20.23 20.38 -7.87
C LYS A 149 20.22 18.84 -7.96
N GLY A 150 20.23 18.26 -9.16
CA GLY A 150 20.15 16.82 -9.37
C GLY A 150 18.83 16.18 -8.95
N ILE A 151 17.78 16.97 -8.75
CA ILE A 151 16.45 16.49 -8.36
C ILE A 151 15.75 16.06 -9.63
N THR A 152 15.70 14.78 -9.88
CA THR A 152 15.09 14.18 -11.08
C THR A 152 13.74 13.50 -10.81
N ALA A 153 13.43 13.22 -9.54
CA ALA A 153 12.18 12.60 -9.16
C ALA A 153 11.05 13.62 -8.99
N PRO A 154 9.81 13.28 -9.33
CA PRO A 154 8.65 14.08 -8.93
C PRO A 154 8.57 14.05 -7.41
N HIS A 155 8.98 15.12 -6.76
CA HIS A 155 8.67 15.29 -5.36
C HIS A 155 7.20 15.64 -5.23
N HIS A 156 6.54 14.97 -4.29
CA HIS A 156 5.18 15.27 -3.88
C HIS A 156 5.12 16.67 -3.28
N LEU A 157 5.10 17.67 -4.13
CA LEU A 157 4.51 18.93 -3.75
C LEU A 157 3.02 18.76 -4.04
N SER A 158 2.28 18.55 -2.99
CA SER A 158 0.83 18.69 -2.99
C SER A 158 0.49 20.09 -3.50
N LEU A 159 0.44 20.23 -4.77
CA LEU A 159 -0.04 21.45 -5.39
C LEU A 159 -1.02 21.03 -6.45
N ILE A 160 -2.18 21.35 -6.10
CA ILE A 160 -3.28 21.89 -6.88
C ILE A 160 -4.55 21.18 -6.53
N HIS A 161 -5.21 21.79 -5.60
CA HIS A 161 -6.65 21.81 -5.60
C HIS A 161 -7.11 22.74 -6.74
N ILE A 162 -7.55 22.17 -7.81
CA ILE A 162 -8.45 22.85 -8.75
C ILE A 162 -9.73 22.07 -8.77
#